data_66260a44d5240a82b89ee0c09d212396
#
_entry.id   66260a44d5240a82b89ee0c09d212396
#
_cell.length_a   1.000
_cell.length_b   1.000
_cell.length_c   1.000
_cell.angle_alpha   90.00
_cell.angle_beta   90.00
_cell.angle_gamma   90.00
#
_symmetry.space_group_name_H-M   'P 1'
#
loop_
_entity.id
_entity.type
_entity.pdbx_description
1 polymer ?
#
loop_
_entity_poly.entity_id
_entity_poly.type
_entity_poly.pdbx_seq_one_letter_code
_entity_poly.pdbx_strand_id
1 'polypeptide(L)'
;IRGTVAWIPALSFAVVDGEGALIGSLQSWPVVLTQDDGTQCPYIMVGPVAVAPAHQGGGHGRAMMDAVVAAAKAQGTAPLMMIGDPEYYGRFWGFSAEDTSGWRAPGPVEQRRLLALSVDGRAVGGAGMLGPDISVIA
;
A
#
# COMPACT_ATOMS: atom_id res chain seq x y z
N ILE A 1 7.36 -8.00 4.35
CA ILE A 1 6.34 -8.30 3.34
C ILE A 1 6.91 -8.17 1.92
N ARG A 2 7.68 -7.13 1.65
CA ARG A 2 8.20 -6.83 0.30
C ARG A 2 9.22 -7.84 -0.23
N GLY A 3 10.03 -8.38 0.66
CA GLY A 3 11.08 -9.33 0.27
C GLY A 3 12.03 -8.74 -0.76
N THR A 4 12.27 -9.50 -1.84
CA THR A 4 13.20 -9.11 -2.90
C THR A 4 12.51 -8.56 -4.15
N VAL A 5 11.18 -8.35 -4.14
CA VAL A 5 10.47 -7.81 -5.30
C VAL A 5 10.81 -6.35 -5.51
N ALA A 6 10.77 -5.92 -6.77
CA ALA A 6 10.97 -4.53 -7.11
C ALA A 6 9.68 -3.71 -6.89
N TRP A 7 9.84 -2.43 -6.58
CA TRP A 7 8.73 -1.50 -6.49
C TRP A 7 8.07 -1.28 -7.88
N ILE A 8 6.81 -0.83 -7.85
CA ILE A 8 6.00 -0.64 -9.06
C ILE A 8 6.09 0.83 -9.49
N PRO A 9 6.81 1.17 -10.58
CA PRO A 9 6.99 2.56 -11.01
C PRO A 9 5.68 3.30 -11.27
N ALA A 10 4.70 2.66 -11.90
CA ALA A 10 3.42 3.28 -12.25
C ALA A 10 2.57 3.64 -11.03
N LEU A 11 2.89 3.11 -9.85
CA LEU A 11 2.19 3.37 -8.59
C LEU A 11 3.13 3.94 -7.53
N SER A 12 4.21 4.56 -7.94
CA SER A 12 5.21 5.15 -7.05
C SER A 12 5.46 6.59 -7.45
N PHE A 13 5.63 7.45 -6.45
CA PHE A 13 5.65 8.90 -6.66
C PHE A 13 6.74 9.56 -5.82
N ALA A 14 7.21 10.69 -6.29
CA ALA A 14 8.17 11.51 -5.57
C ALA A 14 7.76 12.98 -5.67
N VAL A 15 8.12 13.74 -4.65
CA VAL A 15 8.01 15.19 -4.65
C VAL A 15 9.41 15.75 -4.60
N VAL A 16 9.72 16.65 -5.53
CA VAL A 16 11.01 17.33 -5.59
C VAL A 16 10.79 18.85 -5.53
N ASP A 17 11.78 19.56 -5.01
CA ASP A 17 11.73 21.03 -4.99
C ASP A 17 12.15 21.61 -6.34
N GLY A 18 12.19 22.95 -6.45
CA GLY A 18 12.58 23.64 -7.69
C GLY A 18 14.02 23.43 -8.11
N GLU A 19 14.85 22.89 -7.22
CA GLU A 19 16.27 22.59 -7.48
C GLU A 19 16.51 21.10 -7.73
N GLY A 20 15.43 20.30 -7.70
CA GLY A 20 15.49 18.86 -7.91
C GLY A 20 15.81 18.04 -6.67
N ALA A 21 15.87 18.64 -5.49
CA ALA A 21 16.08 17.90 -4.25
C ALA A 21 14.83 17.12 -3.85
N LEU A 22 15.01 15.87 -3.41
CA LEU A 22 13.90 15.01 -3.01
C LEU A 22 13.28 15.51 -1.70
N ILE A 23 11.99 15.83 -1.74
CA ILE A 23 11.20 16.24 -0.59
C ILE A 23 10.47 15.06 0.03
N GLY A 24 9.92 14.17 -0.80
CA GLY A 24 9.16 13.04 -0.34
C GLY A 24 9.08 11.92 -1.36
N SER A 25 8.76 10.72 -0.89
CA SER A 25 8.60 9.57 -1.75
C SER A 25 7.51 8.63 -1.23
N LEU A 26 6.86 7.96 -2.18
CA LEU A 26 5.90 6.90 -1.92
C LEU A 26 6.20 5.77 -2.89
N GLN A 27 6.42 4.57 -2.36
CA GLN A 27 6.68 3.38 -3.18
C GLN A 27 5.54 2.39 -3.00
N SER A 28 5.26 1.63 -4.05
CA SER A 28 4.26 0.57 -4.03
C SER A 28 4.88 -0.73 -4.52
N TRP A 29 4.44 -1.85 -3.94
CA TRP A 29 5.08 -3.15 -4.10
C TRP A 29 4.05 -4.23 -4.36
N PRO A 30 4.32 -5.19 -5.26
CA PRO A 30 3.43 -6.33 -5.42
C PRO A 30 3.59 -7.28 -4.23
N VAL A 31 2.47 -7.60 -3.60
CA VAL A 31 2.40 -8.53 -2.47
C VAL A 31 1.27 -9.53 -2.72
N VAL A 32 1.29 -10.62 -2.01
CA VAL A 32 0.29 -11.67 -2.12
C VAL A 32 -0.14 -12.12 -0.74
N LEU A 33 -1.45 -12.33 -0.60
CA LEU A 33 -2.00 -13.03 0.56
C LEU A 33 -2.12 -14.51 0.18
N THR A 34 -1.28 -15.33 0.78
CA THR A 34 -1.42 -16.79 0.63
C THR A 34 -2.37 -17.26 1.71
N GLN A 35 -3.59 -17.61 1.31
CA GLN A 35 -4.62 -18.04 2.22
C GLN A 35 -4.32 -19.42 2.80
N ASP A 36 -4.92 -19.73 3.93
CA ASP A 36 -4.69 -20.99 4.64
C ASP A 36 -5.15 -22.21 3.81
N ASP A 37 -6.04 -22.00 2.85
CA ASP A 37 -6.46 -23.05 1.89
C ASP A 37 -5.52 -23.19 0.67
N GLY A 38 -4.44 -22.40 0.61
CA GLY A 38 -3.48 -22.40 -0.48
C GLY A 38 -3.79 -21.42 -1.61
N THR A 39 -4.96 -20.78 -1.61
CA THR A 39 -5.33 -19.79 -2.63
C THR A 39 -4.48 -18.53 -2.47
N GLN A 40 -4.00 -17.97 -3.57
CA GLN A 40 -3.21 -16.75 -3.56
C GLN A 40 -4.01 -15.59 -4.11
N CYS A 41 -4.06 -14.49 -3.36
CA CYS A 41 -4.76 -13.27 -3.72
C CYS A 41 -3.76 -12.12 -3.86
N PRO A 42 -3.65 -11.50 -5.05
CA PRO A 42 -2.71 -10.38 -5.24
C PRO A 42 -3.23 -9.11 -4.58
N TYR A 43 -2.31 -8.37 -3.99
CA TYR A 43 -2.52 -7.03 -3.44
C TYR A 43 -1.33 -6.16 -3.82
N ILE A 44 -1.49 -4.86 -3.62
CA ILE A 44 -0.41 -3.90 -3.79
C ILE A 44 -0.18 -3.22 -2.46
N MET A 45 1.01 -3.37 -1.91
CA MET A 45 1.39 -2.67 -0.68
C MET A 45 1.85 -1.27 -1.01
N VAL A 46 1.16 -0.28 -0.44
CA VAL A 46 1.52 1.13 -0.53
C VAL A 46 2.39 1.49 0.67
N GLY A 47 3.58 1.97 0.43
CA GLY A 47 4.54 2.38 1.45
C GLY A 47 5.92 1.78 1.22
N PRO A 48 6.93 2.41 1.80
CA PRO A 48 6.85 3.53 2.73
C PRO A 48 6.40 4.83 2.08
N VAL A 49 5.72 5.67 2.87
CA VAL A 49 5.42 7.06 2.51
C VAL A 49 6.29 7.93 3.41
N ALA A 50 7.18 8.70 2.84
CA ALA A 50 8.13 9.49 3.59
C ALA A 50 8.18 10.93 3.09
N VAL A 51 8.28 11.88 4.00
CA VAL A 51 8.46 13.30 3.71
C VAL A 51 9.63 13.80 4.54
N ALA A 52 10.53 14.56 3.92
CA ALA A 52 11.67 15.13 4.61
C ALA A 52 11.22 15.97 5.82
N PRO A 53 11.92 15.90 6.96
CA PRO A 53 11.47 16.59 8.19
C PRO A 53 11.19 18.07 8.00
N ALA A 54 11.99 18.77 7.21
CA ALA A 54 11.81 20.19 6.93
C ALA A 54 10.55 20.52 6.13
N HIS A 55 9.92 19.54 5.51
CA HIS A 55 8.77 19.71 4.63
C HIS A 55 7.51 19.01 5.16
N GLN A 56 7.56 18.45 6.35
CA GLN A 56 6.39 17.83 6.97
C GLN A 56 5.34 18.89 7.29
N GLY A 57 4.07 18.52 7.13
CA GLY A 57 2.96 19.44 7.30
C GLY A 57 2.57 20.24 6.06
N GLY A 58 3.32 20.11 4.96
CA GLY A 58 3.04 20.81 3.71
C GLY A 58 2.07 20.11 2.75
N GLY A 59 1.47 19.01 3.16
CA GLY A 59 0.53 18.26 2.34
C GLY A 59 1.16 17.34 1.30
N HIS A 60 2.46 17.12 1.33
CA HIS A 60 3.16 16.29 0.34
C HIS A 60 2.78 14.81 0.45
N GLY A 61 2.64 14.28 1.66
CA GLY A 61 2.19 12.91 1.88
C GLY A 61 0.78 12.69 1.34
N ARG A 62 -0.11 13.63 1.59
CA ARG A 62 -1.48 13.56 1.07
C ARG A 62 -1.52 13.64 -0.45
N ALA A 63 -0.71 14.49 -1.04
CA ALA A 63 -0.64 14.61 -2.49
C ALA A 63 -0.17 13.30 -3.15
N MET A 64 0.84 12.65 -2.56
CA MET A 64 1.31 11.36 -3.04
C MET A 64 0.28 10.24 -2.85
N MET A 65 -0.43 10.22 -1.71
CA MET A 65 -1.50 9.25 -1.48
C MET A 65 -2.66 9.47 -2.45
N ASP A 66 -3.07 10.71 -2.68
CA ASP A 66 -4.09 11.04 -3.68
C ASP A 66 -3.67 10.52 -5.06
N ALA A 67 -2.40 10.69 -5.42
CA ALA A 67 -1.87 10.26 -6.70
C ALA A 67 -1.89 8.74 -6.86
N VAL A 68 -1.45 7.98 -5.84
CA VAL A 68 -1.42 6.52 -5.94
C VAL A 68 -2.83 5.93 -5.97
N VAL A 69 -3.75 6.45 -5.18
CA VAL A 69 -5.13 5.96 -5.18
C VAL A 69 -5.80 6.25 -6.53
N ALA A 70 -5.62 7.45 -7.06
CA ALA A 70 -6.15 7.82 -8.37
C ALA A 70 -5.56 6.95 -9.49
N ALA A 71 -4.25 6.72 -9.48
CA ALA A 71 -3.58 5.88 -10.46
C ALA A 71 -4.05 4.42 -10.39
N ALA A 72 -4.21 3.89 -9.20
CA ALA A 72 -4.69 2.53 -8.99
C ALA A 72 -6.13 2.36 -9.52
N LYS A 73 -7.00 3.31 -9.26
CA LYS A 73 -8.36 3.32 -9.77
C LYS A 73 -8.39 3.41 -11.30
N ALA A 74 -7.57 4.29 -11.87
CA ALA A 74 -7.51 4.47 -13.33
C ALA A 74 -6.98 3.22 -14.05
N GLN A 75 -6.05 2.50 -13.42
CA GLN A 75 -5.46 1.29 -14.00
C GLN A 75 -6.25 0.02 -13.68
N GLY A 76 -7.21 0.07 -12.75
CA GLY A 76 -7.96 -1.11 -12.33
C GLY A 76 -7.06 -2.16 -11.68
N THR A 77 -6.18 -1.74 -10.77
CA THR A 77 -5.21 -2.63 -10.13
C THR A 77 -5.87 -3.57 -9.13
N ALA A 78 -5.09 -4.55 -8.63
CA ALA A 78 -5.44 -5.30 -7.44
C ALA A 78 -5.68 -4.34 -6.26
N PRO A 79 -6.43 -4.76 -5.23
CA PRO A 79 -6.67 -3.90 -4.07
C PRO A 79 -5.36 -3.44 -3.43
N LEU A 80 -5.38 -2.22 -2.92
CA LEU A 80 -4.26 -1.66 -2.18
C LEU A 80 -4.32 -2.13 -0.73
N MET A 81 -3.15 -2.32 -0.12
CA MET A 81 -3.04 -2.54 1.31
C MET A 81 -1.89 -1.72 1.87
N MET A 82 -1.93 -1.45 3.15
CA MET A 82 -0.86 -0.73 3.83
C MET A 82 -0.88 -1.00 5.33
N ILE A 83 0.23 -0.69 5.98
CA ILE A 83 0.32 -0.67 7.43
C ILE A 83 0.31 0.81 7.84
N GLY A 84 -0.74 1.24 8.53
CA GLY A 84 -0.90 2.64 8.86
C GLY A 84 -1.97 2.91 9.90
N ASP A 85 -2.24 4.18 10.13
CA ASP A 85 -3.23 4.66 11.08
C ASP A 85 -4.62 4.63 10.42
N PRO A 86 -5.53 3.77 10.88
CA PRO A 86 -6.85 3.66 10.28
C PRO A 86 -7.69 4.95 10.39
N GLU A 87 -7.50 5.73 11.45
CA GLU A 87 -8.23 6.98 11.62
C GLU A 87 -7.84 8.00 10.54
N TYR A 88 -6.56 8.03 10.15
CA TYR A 88 -6.08 8.93 9.11
C TYR A 88 -6.37 8.40 7.70
N TYR A 89 -5.90 7.19 7.40
CA TYR A 89 -6.02 6.63 6.06
C TYR A 89 -7.44 6.22 5.71
N GLY A 90 -8.24 5.86 6.70
CA GLY A 90 -9.67 5.61 6.52
C GLY A 90 -10.43 6.87 6.20
N ARG A 91 -10.16 7.94 6.92
CA ARG A 91 -10.84 9.23 6.76
C ARG A 91 -10.64 9.82 5.36
N PHE A 92 -9.42 9.80 4.84
CA PHE A 92 -9.10 10.50 3.60
C PHE A 92 -9.24 9.64 2.35
N TRP A 93 -9.06 8.31 2.45
CA TRP A 93 -9.06 7.44 1.26
C TRP A 93 -9.93 6.19 1.40
N GLY A 94 -10.46 5.92 2.56
CA GLY A 94 -11.33 4.77 2.77
C GLY A 94 -10.62 3.46 3.07
N PHE A 95 -9.33 3.50 3.41
CA PHE A 95 -8.64 2.31 3.87
C PHE A 95 -9.26 1.79 5.16
N SER A 96 -9.39 0.50 5.30
CA SER A 96 -10.07 -0.12 6.42
C SER A 96 -9.42 -1.43 6.86
N ALA A 97 -9.45 -1.71 8.16
CA ALA A 97 -9.07 -2.99 8.73
C ALA A 97 -10.26 -3.95 8.87
N GLU A 98 -11.43 -3.57 8.36
CA GLU A 98 -12.66 -4.33 8.52
C GLU A 98 -12.57 -5.73 7.91
N ASP A 99 -11.94 -5.85 6.74
CA ASP A 99 -11.86 -7.10 6.00
C ASP A 99 -10.49 -7.79 6.11
N THR A 100 -9.59 -7.29 6.96
CA THR A 100 -8.22 -7.82 7.11
C THR A 100 -8.03 -8.63 8.39
N SER A 101 -9.09 -8.94 9.12
CA SER A 101 -8.99 -9.57 10.44
C SER A 101 -8.31 -10.94 10.43
N GLY A 102 -8.36 -11.64 9.30
CA GLY A 102 -7.69 -12.94 9.12
C GLY A 102 -6.27 -12.86 8.56
N TRP A 103 -5.75 -11.67 8.33
CA TRP A 103 -4.43 -11.50 7.74
C TRP A 103 -3.33 -11.56 8.80
N ARG A 104 -2.23 -12.21 8.43
CA ARG A 104 -1.00 -12.22 9.20
C ARG A 104 0.12 -11.60 8.36
N ALA A 105 1.02 -10.89 9.00
CA ALA A 105 2.19 -10.30 8.36
C ALA A 105 3.46 -10.75 9.08
N PRO A 106 4.60 -10.81 8.39
CA PRO A 106 5.88 -11.08 9.05
C PRO A 106 6.19 -9.98 10.09
N GLY A 107 6.63 -10.40 11.26
CA GLY A 107 6.99 -9.50 12.34
C GLY A 107 5.79 -8.98 13.13
N PRO A 108 6.06 -8.17 14.16
CA PRO A 108 5.01 -7.62 15.01
C PRO A 108 4.28 -6.47 14.30
N VAL A 109 3.01 -6.71 13.97
CA VAL A 109 2.13 -5.71 13.38
C VAL A 109 0.79 -5.76 14.12
N GLU A 110 0.30 -4.61 14.55
CA GLU A 110 -1.05 -4.53 15.11
C GLU A 110 -2.07 -4.78 14.02
N GLN A 111 -3.00 -5.70 14.26
CA GLN A 111 -4.00 -6.10 13.26
C GLN A 111 -4.85 -4.90 12.80
N ARG A 112 -5.18 -3.96 13.70
CA ARG A 112 -5.95 -2.76 13.36
C ARG A 112 -5.24 -1.85 12.35
N ARG A 113 -3.94 -2.00 12.18
CA ARG A 113 -3.12 -1.22 11.24
C ARG A 113 -2.92 -1.89 9.88
N LEU A 114 -3.37 -3.11 9.72
CA LEU A 114 -3.41 -3.78 8.41
C LEU A 114 -4.66 -3.30 7.68
N LEU A 115 -4.45 -2.39 6.73
CA LEU A 115 -5.52 -1.70 6.03
C LEU A 115 -5.59 -2.12 4.57
N ALA A 116 -6.80 -2.11 4.00
CA ALA A 116 -6.99 -2.41 2.59
C ALA A 116 -8.03 -1.50 1.98
N LEU A 117 -7.91 -1.30 0.67
CA LEU A 117 -8.83 -0.50 -0.13
C LEU A 117 -9.03 -1.17 -1.50
N SER A 118 -10.24 -1.58 -1.80
CA SER A 118 -10.60 -2.03 -3.14
C SER A 118 -10.72 -0.82 -4.07
N VAL A 119 -10.09 -0.90 -5.23
CA VAL A 119 -10.09 0.21 -6.20
C VAL A 119 -10.86 -0.11 -7.48
N ASP A 120 -11.19 -1.39 -7.71
CA ASP A 120 -11.93 -1.84 -8.89
C ASP A 120 -13.13 -2.73 -8.54
N GLY A 121 -13.53 -2.76 -7.27
CA GLY A 121 -14.64 -3.57 -6.81
C GLY A 121 -14.29 -5.01 -6.44
N ARG A 122 -13.01 -5.41 -6.54
CA ARG A 122 -12.60 -6.75 -6.10
C ARG A 122 -12.78 -6.88 -4.59
N ALA A 123 -13.19 -8.07 -4.17
CA ALA A 123 -13.35 -8.34 -2.75
C ALA A 123 -12.01 -8.34 -2.02
N VAL A 124 -12.02 -7.80 -0.81
CA VAL A 124 -10.92 -7.87 0.14
C VAL A 124 -11.33 -8.83 1.26
N GLY A 125 -10.44 -9.69 1.69
CA GLY A 125 -10.75 -10.60 2.79
C GLY A 125 -9.87 -11.82 2.79
N GLY A 126 -10.37 -12.88 3.43
CA GLY A 126 -9.65 -14.13 3.57
C GLY A 126 -8.76 -14.18 4.79
N ALA A 127 -8.13 -15.32 5.00
CA ALA A 127 -7.24 -15.58 6.12
C ALA A 127 -5.94 -16.20 5.58
N GLY A 128 -4.82 -15.60 5.91
CA GLY A 128 -3.52 -16.07 5.42
C GLY A 128 -2.37 -15.17 5.78
N MET A 129 -1.24 -15.43 5.15
CA MET A 129 0.02 -14.72 5.37
C MET A 129 0.35 -13.82 4.19
N LEU A 130 0.65 -12.57 4.46
CA LEU A 130 1.16 -11.63 3.47
C LEU A 130 2.64 -11.88 3.19
N GLY A 131 3.01 -11.79 1.93
CA GLY A 131 4.39 -11.92 1.50
C GLY A 131 4.63 -11.25 0.15
N PRO A 132 5.88 -11.24 -0.32
CA PRO A 132 6.18 -10.67 -1.63
C PRO A 132 5.54 -11.52 -2.73
N ASP A 133 5.04 -10.87 -3.78
CA ASP A 133 4.51 -11.56 -4.95
C ASP A 133 5.65 -11.84 -5.93
N ILE A 134 6.27 -13.01 -5.79
CA ILE A 134 7.41 -13.40 -6.62
C ILE A 134 7.00 -13.79 -8.04
N SER A 135 5.72 -13.98 -8.33
CA SER A 135 5.25 -14.33 -9.66
C SER A 135 5.52 -13.21 -10.69
N VAL A 136 5.63 -11.96 -10.23
CA VAL A 136 5.91 -10.81 -11.10
C VAL A 136 7.38 -10.64 -11.44
N ILE A 137 8.28 -11.43 -10.83
CA ILE A 137 9.73 -11.38 -11.11
C ILE A 137 10.11 -12.20 -12.33
N ALA A 138 9.33 -13.21 -12.62
CA ALA A 138 9.62 -14.18 -13.68
C ALA A 138 9.54 -13.62 -15.12
#